data_09c91f544d9fa36a7b562abf04fd080e
#
_entry.id   09c91f544d9fa36a7b562abf04fd080e
#
_cell.length_a   1.000
_cell.length_b   1.000
_cell.length_c   1.000
_cell.angle_alpha   90.00
_cell.angle_beta   90.00
_cell.angle_gamma   90.00
#
_symmetry.space_group_name_H-M   'P 1'
#
loop_
_entity.id
_entity.type
_entity.pdbx_description
1 polymer ?
#
loop_
_entity_poly.entity_id
_entity_poly.type
_entity_poly.pdbx_seq_one_letter_code
_entity_poly.pdbx_strand_id
1 'polypeptide(L)'
;MKSSFTPDTDKQTVFENIEQSLLENNFDISNKDENRPWGGFFVINEKQADSFVENYFSSNKQDIATGKKLSPKILIVQPGKRLSWQYHFRRAELWKVISGEVGVATSDTDDEKEMKKYSVGSIIKLKQGERHRLIGLDNWGVVAEIWQHTDNLYPSDEDDIIRLQDDFGR
;
A
#
# COMPACT_ATOMS: atom_id res chain seq x y z
N MET A 1 -1.29 3.66 15.17
CA MET A 1 -0.61 4.86 14.63
C MET A 1 -1.49 6.06 14.93
N LYS A 2 -1.01 7.03 15.71
CA LYS A 2 -1.77 8.24 16.12
C LYS A 2 -1.22 9.54 15.52
N SER A 3 -0.44 9.48 14.50
CA SER A 3 0.19 10.67 13.90
C SER A 3 -0.67 11.17 12.75
N SER A 4 -1.37 12.27 12.95
CA SER A 4 -1.91 13.06 11.85
C SER A 4 -0.78 13.97 11.37
N PHE A 5 -0.20 13.65 10.21
CA PHE A 5 0.75 14.53 9.57
C PHE A 5 0.04 15.73 8.95
N THR A 6 0.72 16.85 8.87
CA THR A 6 0.26 18.04 8.13
C THR A 6 0.87 18.03 6.72
N PRO A 7 0.31 18.77 5.76
CA PRO A 7 0.91 18.88 4.41
C PRO A 7 2.37 19.33 4.43
N ASP A 8 2.74 20.17 5.40
CA ASP A 8 4.08 20.75 5.55
C ASP A 8 5.04 19.86 6.35
N THR A 9 4.59 18.70 6.84
CA THR A 9 5.49 17.76 7.51
C THR A 9 6.49 17.23 6.50
N ASP A 10 7.79 17.40 6.77
CA ASP A 10 8.83 16.93 5.87
C ASP A 10 8.85 15.40 5.78
N LYS A 11 9.34 14.91 4.66
CA LYS A 11 9.34 13.49 4.33
C LYS A 11 10.10 12.65 5.35
N GLN A 12 11.26 13.13 5.79
CA GLN A 12 12.10 12.41 6.76
C GLN A 12 11.33 12.21 8.07
N THR A 13 10.72 13.26 8.59
CA THR A 13 9.90 13.20 9.82
C THR A 13 8.74 12.20 9.68
N VAL A 14 8.06 12.17 8.53
CA VAL A 14 6.98 11.20 8.29
C VAL A 14 7.50 9.78 8.35
N PHE A 15 8.60 9.48 7.64
CA PHE A 15 9.17 8.13 7.60
C PHE A 15 9.70 7.69 8.97
N GLU A 16 10.42 8.55 9.70
CA GLU A 16 10.92 8.27 11.05
C GLU A 16 9.78 7.93 12.02
N ASN A 17 8.68 8.69 11.99
CA ASN A 17 7.52 8.44 12.86
C ASN A 17 6.82 7.11 12.53
N ILE A 18 6.70 6.77 11.24
CA ILE A 18 6.10 5.51 10.83
C ILE A 18 7.00 4.34 11.19
N GLU A 19 8.31 4.44 10.93
CA GLU A 19 9.31 3.44 11.32
C GLU A 19 9.26 3.18 12.82
N GLN A 20 9.30 4.22 13.63
CA GLN A 20 9.18 4.12 15.09
C GLN A 20 7.90 3.40 15.50
N SER A 21 6.77 3.76 14.92
CA SER A 21 5.49 3.11 15.21
C SER A 21 5.48 1.62 14.83
N LEU A 22 6.14 1.22 13.74
CA LEU A 22 6.27 -0.18 13.34
C LEU A 22 7.12 -0.95 14.37
N LEU A 23 8.26 -0.40 14.78
CA LEU A 23 9.14 -0.99 15.79
C LEU A 23 8.45 -1.12 17.15
N GLU A 24 7.70 -0.11 17.59
CA GLU A 24 6.91 -0.15 18.83
C GLU A 24 5.82 -1.23 18.81
N ASN A 25 5.32 -1.58 17.65
CA ASN A 25 4.40 -2.70 17.44
C ASN A 25 5.12 -4.03 17.16
N ASN A 26 6.43 -4.09 17.41
CA ASN A 26 7.30 -5.26 17.26
C ASN A 26 7.34 -5.82 15.82
N PHE A 27 7.22 -4.97 14.80
CA PHE A 27 7.42 -5.37 13.41
C PHE A 27 8.89 -5.23 13.01
N ASP A 28 9.42 -6.28 12.38
CA ASP A 28 10.73 -6.27 11.73
C ASP A 28 10.57 -5.73 10.30
N ILE A 29 11.28 -4.66 9.99
CA ILE A 29 11.33 -4.08 8.65
C ILE A 29 12.41 -4.82 7.87
N SER A 30 12.00 -5.59 6.87
CA SER A 30 12.92 -6.36 6.02
C SER A 30 13.52 -5.54 4.88
N ASN A 31 12.81 -4.49 4.44
CA ASN A 31 13.28 -3.54 3.44
C ASN A 31 12.53 -2.22 3.55
N LYS A 32 13.14 -1.12 3.12
CA LYS A 32 12.47 0.18 2.97
C LYS A 32 13.00 0.93 1.75
N ASP A 33 12.14 1.74 1.14
CA ASP A 33 12.53 2.65 0.08
C ASP A 33 11.85 4.02 0.32
N GLU A 34 12.64 4.95 0.80
CA GLU A 34 12.24 6.34 1.06
C GLU A 34 12.48 7.27 -0.14
N ASN A 35 13.12 6.75 -1.21
CA ASN A 35 13.53 7.56 -2.35
C ASN A 35 12.53 7.57 -3.50
N ARG A 36 11.36 6.95 -3.32
CA ARG A 36 10.32 7.02 -4.34
C ARG A 36 9.80 8.45 -4.52
N PRO A 37 9.63 8.91 -5.76
CA PRO A 37 9.22 10.30 -6.03
C PRO A 37 7.78 10.60 -5.58
N TRP A 38 6.97 9.56 -5.34
CA TRP A 38 5.61 9.66 -4.83
C TRP A 38 5.48 9.52 -3.30
N GLY A 39 6.56 9.17 -2.60
CA GLY A 39 6.59 8.88 -1.18
C GLY A 39 7.56 7.75 -0.87
N GLY A 40 7.07 6.56 -0.59
CA GLY A 40 7.88 5.37 -0.36
C GLY A 40 7.13 4.27 0.38
N PHE A 41 7.88 3.28 0.87
CA PHE A 41 7.28 2.13 1.55
C PHE A 41 8.23 1.45 2.54
N PHE A 42 7.62 0.69 3.45
CA PHE A 42 8.28 -0.31 4.30
C PHE A 42 7.77 -1.70 3.96
N VAL A 43 8.68 -2.66 3.85
CA VAL A 43 8.35 -4.09 3.72
C VAL A 43 8.51 -4.73 5.08
N ILE A 44 7.47 -5.39 5.56
CA ILE A 44 7.46 -6.12 6.82
C ILE A 44 7.93 -7.56 6.59
N ASN A 45 8.66 -8.12 7.55
CA ASN A 45 9.11 -9.50 7.50
C ASN A 45 7.92 -10.45 7.28
N GLU A 46 7.99 -11.28 6.25
CA GLU A 46 6.93 -12.23 5.89
C GLU A 46 6.55 -13.16 7.05
N LYS A 47 7.48 -13.51 7.93
CA LYS A 47 7.20 -14.30 9.13
C LYS A 47 6.22 -13.65 10.10
N GLN A 48 6.00 -12.35 9.96
CA GLN A 48 5.07 -11.56 10.76
C GLN A 48 3.77 -11.23 10.01
N ALA A 49 3.52 -11.87 8.86
CA ALA A 49 2.32 -11.60 8.06
C ALA A 49 1.03 -11.81 8.87
N ASP A 50 0.95 -12.86 9.68
CA ASP A 50 -0.22 -13.11 10.54
C ASP A 50 -0.40 -12.01 11.59
N SER A 51 0.68 -11.54 12.22
CA SER A 51 0.65 -10.42 13.17
C SER A 51 0.25 -9.11 12.49
N PHE A 52 0.70 -8.91 11.25
CA PHE A 52 0.32 -7.75 10.44
C PHE A 52 -1.18 -7.77 10.09
N VAL A 53 -1.70 -8.93 9.71
CA VAL A 53 -3.14 -9.13 9.47
C VAL A 53 -3.94 -8.89 10.74
N GLU A 54 -3.48 -9.40 11.90
CA GLU A 54 -4.15 -9.16 13.18
C GLU A 54 -4.20 -7.68 13.53
N ASN A 55 -3.12 -6.95 13.31
CA ASN A 55 -3.01 -5.53 13.65
C ASN A 55 -3.86 -4.65 12.73
N TYR A 56 -3.80 -4.88 11.42
CA TYR A 56 -4.41 -3.97 10.44
C TYR A 56 -5.70 -4.50 9.83
N PHE A 57 -5.90 -5.82 9.73
CA PHE A 57 -7.01 -6.44 9.00
C PHE A 57 -7.84 -7.41 9.83
N SER A 58 -7.83 -7.28 11.16
CA SER A 58 -8.55 -8.20 12.06
C SER A 58 -10.03 -8.40 11.70
N SER A 59 -10.71 -7.35 11.27
CA SER A 59 -12.13 -7.40 10.85
C SER A 59 -12.33 -7.93 9.42
N ASN A 60 -11.27 -8.22 8.68
CA ASN A 60 -11.30 -8.61 7.28
C ASN A 60 -10.58 -9.94 7.01
N LYS A 61 -10.30 -10.72 8.06
CA LYS A 61 -9.58 -12.01 7.95
C LYS A 61 -10.22 -12.98 6.97
N GLN A 62 -11.55 -12.97 6.85
CA GLN A 62 -12.28 -13.82 5.91
C GLN A 62 -11.98 -13.51 4.43
N ASP A 63 -11.44 -12.33 4.15
CA ASP A 63 -11.05 -11.91 2.80
C ASP A 63 -9.59 -12.28 2.46
N ILE A 64 -8.85 -12.84 3.41
CA ILE A 64 -7.41 -13.10 3.31
C ILE A 64 -7.16 -14.60 3.23
N ALA A 65 -6.41 -15.03 2.22
CA ALA A 65 -6.02 -16.42 2.07
C ALA A 65 -5.02 -16.84 3.18
N THR A 66 -5.44 -17.76 4.03
CA THR A 66 -4.60 -18.30 5.12
C THR A 66 -3.51 -19.25 4.59
N GLY A 67 -2.35 -19.28 5.27
CA GLY A 67 -1.26 -20.21 4.95
C GLY A 67 -0.52 -19.91 3.64
N LYS A 68 -0.71 -18.72 3.06
CA LYS A 68 -0.03 -18.26 1.86
C LYS A 68 0.86 -17.06 2.16
N LYS A 69 1.84 -16.81 1.28
CA LYS A 69 2.63 -15.59 1.30
C LYS A 69 1.72 -14.37 1.13
N LEU A 70 1.91 -13.33 1.95
CA LEU A 70 1.09 -12.10 1.94
C LEU A 70 1.87 -10.83 1.61
N SER A 71 3.20 -10.87 1.65
CA SER A 71 4.09 -9.73 1.31
C SER A 71 3.66 -8.40 1.96
N PRO A 72 3.54 -8.33 3.30
CA PRO A 72 2.96 -7.18 3.98
C PRO A 72 3.82 -5.93 3.83
N LYS A 73 3.18 -4.79 3.55
CA LYS A 73 3.83 -3.49 3.35
C LYS A 73 3.05 -2.35 3.99
N ILE A 74 3.77 -1.27 4.24
CA ILE A 74 3.20 0.05 4.52
C ILE A 74 3.58 0.98 3.37
N LEU A 75 2.60 1.48 2.64
CA LEU A 75 2.77 2.49 1.59
C LEU A 75 2.54 3.87 2.17
N ILE A 76 3.37 4.83 1.77
CA ILE A 76 3.31 6.23 2.23
C ILE A 76 3.27 7.11 0.99
N VAL A 77 2.15 7.79 0.78
CA VAL A 77 1.98 8.68 -0.37
C VAL A 77 2.03 10.14 0.07
N GLN A 78 2.87 10.91 -0.60
CA GLN A 78 3.08 12.33 -0.34
C GLN A 78 1.90 13.18 -0.86
N PRO A 79 1.56 14.30 -0.21
CA PRO A 79 0.53 15.22 -0.69
C PRO A 79 0.72 15.58 -2.16
N GLY A 80 -0.35 15.50 -2.94
CA GLY A 80 -0.36 15.82 -4.37
C GLY A 80 0.46 14.91 -5.28
N LYS A 81 1.03 13.81 -4.75
CA LYS A 81 1.77 12.81 -5.55
C LYS A 81 0.91 11.57 -5.76
N ARG A 82 1.27 10.77 -6.77
CA ARG A 82 0.54 9.54 -7.08
C ARG A 82 1.47 8.45 -7.60
N LEU A 83 1.10 7.19 -7.35
CA LEU A 83 1.77 6.04 -7.94
C LEU A 83 1.44 5.95 -9.44
N SER A 84 2.10 5.06 -10.16
CA SER A 84 1.76 4.76 -11.55
C SER A 84 0.33 4.23 -11.67
N TRP A 85 -0.29 4.45 -12.82
CA TRP A 85 -1.48 3.74 -13.27
C TRP A 85 -1.02 2.36 -13.73
N GLN A 86 -1.41 1.30 -13.01
CA GLN A 86 -0.75 0.00 -13.09
C GLN A 86 -1.68 -1.17 -12.81
N TYR A 87 -1.24 -2.38 -13.16
CA TYR A 87 -1.89 -3.63 -12.75
C TYR A 87 -0.86 -4.77 -12.60
N HIS A 88 -1.30 -5.90 -12.05
CA HIS A 88 -0.49 -7.07 -11.75
C HIS A 88 -1.13 -8.35 -12.29
N PHE A 89 -0.32 -9.29 -12.76
CA PHE A 89 -0.80 -10.56 -13.34
C PHE A 89 -0.98 -11.67 -12.30
N ARG A 90 -0.20 -11.65 -11.22
CA ARG A 90 -0.06 -12.80 -10.31
C ARG A 90 -0.47 -12.48 -8.87
N ARG A 91 -1.17 -11.34 -8.67
CA ARG A 91 -1.72 -10.99 -7.35
C ARG A 91 -2.99 -10.16 -7.44
N ALA A 92 -3.79 -10.28 -6.42
CA ALA A 92 -4.74 -9.29 -5.95
C ALA A 92 -4.13 -8.54 -4.76
N GLU A 93 -4.66 -7.38 -4.41
CA GLU A 93 -4.17 -6.61 -3.27
C GLU A 93 -5.33 -6.24 -2.34
N LEU A 94 -5.03 -6.17 -1.06
CA LEU A 94 -5.94 -5.62 -0.05
C LEU A 94 -5.23 -4.47 0.63
N TRP A 95 -5.87 -3.30 0.60
CA TRP A 95 -5.37 -2.09 1.21
C TRP A 95 -6.27 -1.62 2.35
N LYS A 96 -5.67 -1.09 3.40
CA LYS A 96 -6.38 -0.37 4.46
C LYS A 96 -5.74 0.98 4.70
N VAL A 97 -6.53 2.04 4.66
CA VAL A 97 -6.06 3.38 5.04
C VAL A 97 -5.86 3.41 6.55
N ILE A 98 -4.63 3.69 7.00
CA ILE A 98 -4.26 3.68 8.42
C ILE A 98 -3.88 5.05 8.97
N SER A 99 -3.60 6.04 8.10
CA SER A 99 -3.44 7.44 8.48
C SER A 99 -3.76 8.35 7.30
N GLY A 100 -4.31 9.52 7.57
CA GLY A 100 -4.69 10.50 6.56
C GLY A 100 -5.89 10.07 5.70
N GLU A 101 -5.97 10.65 4.53
CA GLU A 101 -6.98 10.36 3.50
C GLU A 101 -6.26 10.14 2.17
N VAL A 102 -6.73 9.19 1.37
CA VAL A 102 -6.13 8.87 0.07
C VAL A 102 -7.18 8.85 -1.03
N GLY A 103 -6.74 9.14 -2.25
CA GLY A 103 -7.50 8.85 -3.46
C GLY A 103 -7.10 7.48 -4.03
N VAL A 104 -8.06 6.74 -4.57
CA VAL A 104 -7.80 5.53 -5.34
C VAL A 104 -8.63 5.55 -6.62
N ALA A 105 -7.95 5.44 -7.75
CA ALA A 105 -8.58 5.19 -9.05
C ALA A 105 -8.50 3.70 -9.37
N THR A 106 -9.56 3.12 -9.90
CA THR A 106 -9.61 1.72 -10.35
C THR A 106 -10.35 1.60 -11.67
N SER A 107 -9.98 0.62 -12.50
CA SER A 107 -10.66 0.32 -13.76
C SER A 107 -10.41 -1.11 -14.19
N ASP A 108 -11.37 -1.71 -14.88
CA ASP A 108 -11.20 -3.00 -15.56
C ASP A 108 -10.56 -2.84 -16.96
N THR A 109 -10.36 -1.60 -17.42
CA THR A 109 -9.71 -1.24 -18.70
C THR A 109 -8.49 -0.37 -18.46
N ASP A 110 -7.71 -0.12 -19.52
CA ASP A 110 -6.51 0.73 -19.44
C ASP A 110 -6.83 2.22 -19.23
N ASP A 111 -8.09 2.62 -19.44
CA ASP A 111 -8.55 3.98 -19.21
C ASP A 111 -8.69 4.26 -17.71
N GLU A 112 -7.96 5.26 -17.22
CA GLU A 112 -8.06 5.69 -15.83
C GLU A 112 -9.41 6.38 -15.59
N LYS A 113 -10.14 5.90 -14.59
CA LYS A 113 -11.43 6.47 -14.19
C LYS A 113 -11.25 7.47 -13.05
N GLU A 114 -12.33 8.18 -12.74
CA GLU A 114 -12.37 9.13 -11.63
C GLU A 114 -12.01 8.43 -10.30
N MET A 115 -11.14 9.07 -9.54
CA MET A 115 -10.73 8.57 -8.23
C MET A 115 -11.87 8.68 -7.21
N LYS A 116 -11.85 7.76 -6.24
CA LYS A 116 -12.66 7.83 -5.01
C LYS A 116 -11.75 8.17 -3.84
N LYS A 117 -12.28 8.94 -2.88
CA LYS A 117 -11.59 9.26 -1.62
C LYS A 117 -11.89 8.22 -0.55
N TYR A 118 -10.87 7.88 0.22
CA TYR A 118 -10.94 6.90 1.30
C TYR A 118 -10.28 7.44 2.56
N SER A 119 -11.01 7.42 3.67
CA SER A 119 -10.54 7.86 4.99
C SER A 119 -10.00 6.69 5.81
N VAL A 120 -9.40 7.00 6.96
CA VAL A 120 -8.86 6.00 7.90
C VAL A 120 -9.89 4.93 8.24
N GLY A 121 -9.46 3.67 8.18
CA GLY A 121 -10.30 2.48 8.40
C GLY A 121 -10.92 1.91 7.13
N SER A 122 -10.94 2.65 6.01
CA SER A 122 -11.44 2.16 4.74
C SER A 122 -10.61 0.99 4.22
N ILE A 123 -11.30 -0.04 3.70
CA ILE A 123 -10.70 -1.20 3.03
C ILE A 123 -10.93 -1.07 1.52
N ILE A 124 -9.87 -1.25 0.75
CA ILE A 124 -9.90 -1.26 -0.71
C ILE A 124 -9.44 -2.65 -1.18
N LYS A 125 -10.29 -3.31 -1.95
CA LYS A 125 -10.00 -4.62 -2.56
C LYS A 125 -9.69 -4.41 -4.04
N LEU A 126 -8.49 -4.79 -4.45
CA LEU A 126 -8.00 -4.69 -5.83
C LEU A 126 -7.85 -6.09 -6.40
N LYS A 127 -8.56 -6.37 -7.48
CA LYS A 127 -8.55 -7.70 -8.12
C LYS A 127 -7.26 -7.89 -8.92
N GLN A 128 -6.89 -9.15 -9.14
CA GLN A 128 -5.88 -9.50 -10.13
C GLN A 128 -6.24 -8.89 -11.49
N GLY A 129 -5.29 -8.21 -12.12
CA GLY A 129 -5.48 -7.55 -13.41
C GLY A 129 -6.26 -6.23 -13.38
N GLU A 130 -6.85 -5.86 -12.25
CA GLU A 130 -7.53 -4.56 -12.10
C GLU A 130 -6.51 -3.44 -12.10
N ARG A 131 -6.73 -2.44 -12.97
CA ARG A 131 -5.90 -1.25 -13.02
C ARG A 131 -6.20 -0.39 -11.82
N HIS A 132 -5.16 0.11 -11.20
CA HIS A 132 -5.30 0.92 -9.99
C HIS A 132 -4.17 1.92 -9.82
N ARG A 133 -4.44 2.94 -9.01
CA ARG A 133 -3.49 4.00 -8.66
C ARG A 133 -3.81 4.53 -7.27
N LEU A 134 -2.82 4.58 -6.40
CA LEU A 134 -2.88 5.30 -5.12
C LEU A 134 -2.50 6.77 -5.34
N ILE A 135 -3.27 7.68 -4.74
CA ILE A 135 -3.16 9.13 -4.93
C ILE A 135 -3.10 9.80 -3.57
N GLY A 136 -2.05 10.60 -3.34
CA GLY A 136 -1.96 11.53 -2.21
C GLY A 136 -2.85 12.74 -2.44
N LEU A 137 -3.70 13.05 -1.46
CA LEU A 137 -4.58 14.20 -1.47
C LEU A 137 -3.90 15.43 -0.84
N ASP A 138 -4.64 16.17 -0.03
CA ASP A 138 -4.13 17.40 0.59
C ASP A 138 -3.09 17.14 1.70
N ASN A 139 -3.04 15.92 2.21
CA ASN A 139 -2.14 15.52 3.30
C ASN A 139 -1.44 14.20 2.99
N TRP A 140 -0.49 13.81 3.82
CA TRP A 140 0.16 12.50 3.78
C TRP A 140 -0.87 11.39 3.98
N GLY A 141 -0.83 10.39 3.11
CA GLY A 141 -1.64 9.18 3.22
C GLY A 141 -0.79 7.96 3.53
N VAL A 142 -1.27 7.10 4.43
CA VAL A 142 -0.58 5.85 4.79
C VAL A 142 -1.54 4.68 4.66
N VAL A 143 -1.08 3.65 3.95
CA VAL A 143 -1.87 2.47 3.62
C VAL A 143 -1.12 1.21 4.05
N ALA A 144 -1.79 0.34 4.80
CA ALA A 144 -1.33 -1.03 5.01
C ALA A 144 -1.76 -1.87 3.80
N GLU A 145 -0.82 -2.63 3.24
CA GLU A 145 -1.01 -3.44 2.03
C GLU A 145 -0.65 -4.89 2.31
N ILE A 146 -1.47 -5.81 1.80
CA ILE A 146 -1.09 -7.22 1.62
C ILE A 146 -1.35 -7.66 0.19
N TRP A 147 -0.47 -8.52 -0.32
CA TRP A 147 -0.62 -9.18 -1.61
C TRP A 147 -1.26 -10.54 -1.43
N GLN A 148 -2.25 -10.83 -2.22
CA GLN A 148 -2.86 -12.14 -2.30
C GLN A 148 -2.39 -12.81 -3.59
N HIS A 149 -1.32 -13.61 -3.48
CA HIS A 149 -0.72 -14.29 -4.62
C HIS A 149 -1.69 -15.30 -5.22
N THR A 150 -1.89 -15.24 -6.53
CA THR A 150 -2.82 -16.10 -7.26
C THR A 150 -2.17 -17.36 -7.81
N ASP A 151 -0.83 -17.36 -7.94
CA ASP A 151 -0.04 -18.52 -8.36
C ASP A 151 0.94 -18.91 -7.23
N ASN A 152 0.78 -20.13 -6.70
CA ASN A 152 1.62 -20.63 -5.61
C ASN A 152 3.01 -21.11 -6.09
N LEU A 153 3.14 -21.49 -7.37
CA LEU A 153 4.41 -21.94 -7.97
C LEU A 153 5.25 -20.74 -8.39
N TYR A 154 4.60 -19.68 -8.83
CA TYR A 154 5.23 -18.44 -9.28
C TYR A 154 4.59 -17.24 -8.57
N PRO A 155 4.87 -17.04 -7.27
CA PRO A 155 4.29 -15.93 -6.52
C PRO A 155 4.70 -14.60 -7.14
N SER A 156 3.84 -13.60 -7.02
CA SER A 156 4.10 -12.23 -7.47
C SER A 156 5.31 -11.63 -6.76
N ASP A 157 6.02 -10.77 -7.45
CA ASP A 157 7.20 -10.04 -6.99
C ASP A 157 7.11 -8.56 -7.43
N GLU A 158 8.16 -7.78 -7.20
CA GLU A 158 8.22 -6.37 -7.58
C GLU A 158 8.25 -6.14 -9.10
N ASP A 159 8.65 -7.16 -9.88
CA ASP A 159 8.68 -7.09 -11.35
C ASP A 159 7.32 -7.44 -11.99
N ASP A 160 6.39 -8.01 -11.21
CA ASP A 160 5.02 -8.28 -11.65
C ASP A 160 4.18 -6.99 -11.64
N ILE A 161 4.54 -6.06 -12.50
CA ILE A 161 3.89 -4.76 -12.63
C ILE A 161 3.90 -4.28 -14.08
N ILE A 162 2.73 -3.94 -14.61
CA ILE A 162 2.59 -3.21 -15.87
C ILE A 162 2.19 -1.78 -15.55
N ARG A 163 3.05 -0.83 -15.91
CA ARG A 163 2.79 0.60 -15.78
C ARG A 163 2.24 1.14 -17.10
N LEU A 164 1.00 1.58 -17.08
CA LEU A 164 0.33 2.18 -18.24
C LEU A 164 0.60 3.68 -18.32
N GLN A 165 0.72 4.34 -17.17
CA GLN A 165 1.05 5.75 -17.05
C GLN A 165 1.83 5.99 -15.76
N ASP A 166 2.88 6.79 -15.86
CA ASP A 166 3.72 7.16 -14.73
C ASP A 166 4.22 8.59 -14.87
N ASP A 167 3.97 9.43 -13.86
CA ASP A 167 4.38 10.84 -13.85
C ASP A 167 5.90 11.01 -13.74
N PHE A 168 6.64 9.93 -13.46
CA PHE A 168 8.07 9.97 -13.16
C PHE A 168 8.93 9.24 -14.20
N GLY A 169 8.34 8.70 -15.27
CA GLY A 169 9.06 8.08 -16.38
C GLY A 169 9.76 6.75 -16.06
N ARG A 170 9.16 5.94 -15.16
CA ARG A 170 9.70 4.61 -14.77
C ARG A 170 9.14 3.51 -15.66
#